data_d499a049cea00ec4ece0231aa7175440
#
_entry.id   d499a049cea00ec4ece0231aa7175440
#
_cell.length_a   1.000
_cell.length_b   1.000
_cell.length_c   1.000
_cell.angle_alpha   90.00
_cell.angle_beta   90.00
_cell.angle_gamma   90.00
#
_symmetry.space_group_name_H-M   'P 1'
#
loop_
_entity.id
_entity.type
_entity.pdbx_description
1 polymer ?
#
loop_
_entity_poly.entity_id
_entity_poly.type
_entity_poly.pdbx_seq_one_letter_code
_entity_poly.pdbx_strand_id
1 'polypeptide(L)'
;VFPATMELCILAFGFALLIGIPVGMIAGVMRNKWPDTLISAVALVGFSIPVFWLALLLTLFFSLTLGWFPVSGRFDLLYEVKTVTGFALIDAWISDSPWRHEMIVSAARHMVLPVLTLAVAPTTEVIRLMRISTSEVYDTNYVKAAATRGVSRRKILLRHVLHNALPPVIPRLGLQFSTMLT
;
A
#
# COMPACT_ATOMS: atom_id res chain seq x y z
N VAL A 1 -1.70 -21.04 -9.29
CA VAL A 1 -1.22 -19.66 -9.59
C VAL A 1 -2.17 -18.60 -9.01
N PHE A 2 -3.49 -18.71 -9.25
CA PHE A 2 -4.48 -17.69 -8.84
C PHE A 2 -4.44 -17.30 -7.33
N PRO A 3 -4.38 -18.23 -6.36
CA PRO A 3 -4.31 -17.84 -4.94
C PRO A 3 -3.07 -17.01 -4.60
N ALA A 4 -1.92 -17.33 -5.17
CA ALA A 4 -0.68 -16.59 -4.94
C ALA A 4 -0.77 -15.15 -5.48
N THR A 5 -1.36 -14.96 -6.67
CA THR A 5 -1.59 -13.63 -7.25
C THR A 5 -2.54 -12.82 -6.37
N MET A 6 -3.65 -13.43 -5.93
CA MET A 6 -4.60 -12.79 -5.00
C MET A 6 -3.93 -12.35 -3.70
N GLU A 7 -3.08 -13.20 -3.12
CA GLU A 7 -2.36 -12.90 -1.88
C GLU A 7 -1.47 -11.66 -2.04
N LEU A 8 -0.68 -11.62 -3.10
CA LEU A 8 0.18 -10.48 -3.40
C LEU A 8 -0.62 -9.21 -3.70
N CYS A 9 -1.71 -9.31 -4.46
CA CYS A 9 -2.58 -8.16 -4.77
C CYS A 9 -3.25 -7.60 -3.52
N ILE A 10 -3.78 -8.45 -2.63
CA ILE A 10 -4.40 -8.01 -1.38
C ILE A 10 -3.37 -7.30 -0.49
N LEU A 11 -2.17 -7.85 -0.34
CA LEU A 11 -1.12 -7.24 0.46
C LEU A 11 -0.62 -5.93 -0.14
N ALA A 12 -0.39 -5.90 -1.45
CA ALA A 12 0.06 -4.70 -2.15
C ALA A 12 -0.99 -3.58 -2.10
N PHE A 13 -2.26 -3.93 -2.30
CA PHE A 13 -3.36 -2.96 -2.20
C PHE A 13 -3.57 -2.48 -0.77
N GLY A 14 -3.50 -3.38 0.21
CA GLY A 14 -3.54 -3.02 1.64
C GLY A 14 -2.42 -2.04 2.01
N PHE A 15 -1.20 -2.28 1.53
CA PHE A 15 -0.06 -1.38 1.70
C PHE A 15 -0.32 -0.02 1.02
N ALA A 16 -0.86 -0.03 -0.19
CA ALA A 16 -1.22 1.19 -0.92
C ALA A 16 -2.23 2.04 -0.18
N LEU A 17 -3.24 1.44 0.44
CA LEU A 17 -4.22 2.15 1.26
C LEU A 17 -3.59 2.69 2.54
N LEU A 18 -2.80 1.88 3.23
CA LEU A 18 -2.17 2.23 4.51
C LEU A 18 -1.25 3.45 4.37
N ILE A 19 -0.49 3.54 3.29
CA ILE A 19 0.43 4.65 3.01
C ILE A 19 -0.25 5.75 2.22
N GLY A 20 -1.00 5.40 1.18
CA GLY A 20 -1.57 6.34 0.22
C GLY A 20 -2.63 7.27 0.84
N ILE A 21 -3.49 6.74 1.71
CA ILE A 21 -4.54 7.55 2.36
C ILE A 21 -3.93 8.65 3.25
N PRO A 22 -3.08 8.35 4.24
CA PRO A 22 -2.53 9.42 5.09
C PRO A 22 -1.60 10.36 4.33
N VAL A 23 -0.77 9.87 3.42
CA VAL A 23 0.14 10.72 2.64
C VAL A 23 -0.65 11.63 1.68
N GLY A 24 -1.67 11.10 0.99
CA GLY A 24 -2.55 11.87 0.14
C GLY A 24 -3.35 12.92 0.92
N MET A 25 -3.80 12.60 2.13
CA MET A 25 -4.47 13.55 3.02
C MET A 25 -3.54 14.68 3.44
N ILE A 26 -2.29 14.40 3.80
CA ILE A 26 -1.28 15.42 4.13
C ILE A 26 -1.05 16.33 2.93
N ALA A 27 -0.86 15.77 1.74
CA ALA A 27 -0.68 16.54 0.50
C ALA A 27 -1.90 17.44 0.21
N GLY A 28 -3.13 16.91 0.38
CA GLY A 28 -4.36 17.66 0.15
C GLY A 28 -4.55 18.84 1.11
N VAL A 29 -4.26 18.64 2.41
CA VAL A 29 -4.33 19.73 3.42
C VAL A 29 -3.24 20.78 3.20
N MET A 30 -2.08 20.35 2.70
CA MET A 30 -0.93 21.22 2.43
C MET A 30 -0.83 21.64 0.95
N ARG A 31 -1.94 21.65 0.24
CA ARG A 31 -2.01 22.00 -1.19
C ARG A 31 -1.24 23.27 -1.50
N ASN A 32 -0.46 23.23 -2.59
CA ASN A 32 0.41 24.31 -3.06
C ASN A 32 1.55 24.71 -2.11
N LYS A 33 1.85 23.88 -1.09
CA LYS A 33 3.02 24.07 -0.21
C LYS A 33 4.09 23.02 -0.58
N TRP A 34 5.32 23.24 -0.06
CA TRP A 34 6.45 22.35 -0.35
C TRP A 34 6.21 20.84 -0.08
N PRO A 35 5.46 20.42 1.00
CA PRO A 35 5.20 19.00 1.20
C PRO A 35 4.32 18.38 0.11
N ASP A 36 3.32 19.13 -0.36
CA ASP A 36 2.48 18.72 -1.47
C ASP A 36 3.27 18.54 -2.76
N THR A 37 4.16 19.50 -3.08
CA THR A 37 5.03 19.41 -4.25
C THR A 37 5.98 18.22 -4.16
N LEU A 38 6.58 17.98 -3.00
CA LEU A 38 7.49 16.85 -2.78
C LEU A 38 6.75 15.50 -2.92
N ILE A 39 5.62 15.34 -2.24
CA ILE A 39 4.81 14.11 -2.31
C ILE A 39 4.37 13.84 -3.76
N SER A 40 3.90 14.87 -4.47
CA SER A 40 3.45 14.75 -5.85
C SER A 40 4.61 14.40 -6.80
N ALA A 41 5.79 14.97 -6.58
CA ALA A 41 6.98 14.66 -7.38
C ALA A 41 7.45 13.21 -7.16
N VAL A 42 7.52 12.77 -5.89
CA VAL A 42 7.88 11.37 -5.57
C VAL A 42 6.85 10.39 -6.15
N ALA A 43 5.57 10.69 -6.04
CA ALA A 43 4.50 9.89 -6.64
C ALA A 43 4.63 9.81 -8.16
N LEU A 44 4.93 10.93 -8.83
CA LEU A 44 5.13 10.97 -10.28
C LEU A 44 6.34 10.11 -10.72
N VAL A 45 7.45 10.22 -10.00
CA VAL A 45 8.64 9.38 -10.25
C VAL A 45 8.30 7.90 -10.08
N GLY A 46 7.62 7.54 -8.99
CA GLY A 46 7.21 6.15 -8.74
C GLY A 46 6.30 5.60 -9.84
N PHE A 47 5.38 6.40 -10.36
CA PHE A 47 4.51 6.00 -11.47
C PHE A 47 5.25 5.86 -12.81
N SER A 48 6.32 6.61 -13.01
CA SER A 48 7.09 6.61 -14.26
C SER A 48 8.02 5.40 -14.40
N ILE A 49 8.32 4.72 -13.29
CA ILE A 49 9.22 3.56 -13.30
C ILE A 49 8.46 2.30 -13.74
N PRO A 50 8.93 1.59 -14.78
CA PRO A 50 8.32 0.32 -15.17
C PRO A 50 8.43 -0.71 -14.03
N VAL A 51 7.32 -1.40 -13.74
CA VAL A 51 7.22 -2.34 -12.60
C VAL A 51 8.32 -3.42 -12.65
N PHE A 52 8.59 -3.99 -13.82
CA PHE A 52 9.64 -5.01 -13.97
C PHE A 52 11.04 -4.47 -13.67
N TRP A 53 11.32 -3.23 -14.05
CA TRP A 53 12.61 -2.59 -13.79
C TRP A 53 12.78 -2.30 -12.30
N LEU A 54 11.72 -1.82 -11.65
CA LEU A 54 11.70 -1.63 -10.19
C LEU A 54 11.93 -2.96 -9.46
N ALA A 55 11.27 -4.05 -9.91
CA ALA A 55 11.46 -5.38 -9.34
C ALA A 55 12.94 -5.81 -9.40
N LEU A 56 13.58 -5.63 -10.56
CA LEU A 56 14.99 -5.96 -10.74
C LEU A 56 15.90 -5.14 -9.82
N LEU A 57 15.67 -3.83 -9.71
CA LEU A 57 16.46 -2.94 -8.83
C LEU A 57 16.30 -3.32 -7.36
N LEU A 58 15.07 -3.58 -6.90
CA LEU A 58 14.82 -3.99 -5.52
C LEU A 58 15.47 -5.34 -5.21
N THR A 59 15.37 -6.31 -6.13
CA THR A 59 16.03 -7.61 -5.97
C THR A 59 17.55 -7.46 -5.97
N LEU A 60 18.13 -6.69 -6.89
CA LEU A 60 19.56 -6.46 -6.94
C LEU A 60 20.09 -5.85 -5.64
N PHE A 61 19.41 -4.82 -5.15
CA PHE A 61 19.88 -4.07 -3.98
C PHE A 61 19.59 -4.81 -2.68
N PHE A 62 18.34 -5.18 -2.42
CA PHE A 62 17.94 -5.75 -1.13
C PHE A 62 18.22 -7.25 -1.00
N SER A 63 18.21 -7.99 -2.10
CA SER A 63 18.42 -9.43 -2.07
C SER A 63 19.88 -9.79 -2.35
N LEU A 64 20.45 -9.35 -3.47
CA LEU A 64 21.80 -9.74 -3.87
C LEU A 64 22.90 -8.95 -3.15
N THR A 65 22.71 -7.62 -2.94
CA THR A 65 23.76 -6.79 -2.32
C THR A 65 23.68 -6.83 -0.80
N LEU A 66 22.47 -6.64 -0.21
CA LEU A 66 22.28 -6.58 1.24
C LEU A 66 21.97 -7.95 1.87
N GLY A 67 21.48 -8.92 1.09
CA GLY A 67 21.08 -10.24 1.61
C GLY A 67 19.89 -10.22 2.58
N TRP A 68 19.07 -9.14 2.56
CA TRP A 68 17.97 -8.98 3.51
C TRP A 68 16.76 -9.83 3.18
N PHE A 69 16.48 -10.01 1.89
CA PHE A 69 15.32 -10.75 1.39
C PHE A 69 15.73 -11.81 0.38
N PRO A 70 14.98 -12.90 0.26
CA PRO A 70 15.24 -13.93 -0.73
C PRO A 70 15.02 -13.42 -2.17
N VAL A 71 15.74 -13.99 -3.12
CA VAL A 71 15.68 -13.64 -4.56
C VAL A 71 14.37 -14.12 -5.19
N SER A 72 13.91 -15.32 -4.82
CA SER A 72 12.77 -15.99 -5.45
C SER A 72 12.20 -17.07 -4.54
N GLY A 73 11.06 -17.63 -4.92
CA GLY A 73 10.38 -18.66 -4.16
C GLY A 73 9.23 -18.13 -3.33
N ARG A 74 8.56 -19.03 -2.61
CA ARG A 74 7.46 -18.72 -1.67
C ARG A 74 7.86 -18.99 -0.22
N PHE A 75 8.79 -19.95 -0.04
CA PHE A 75 9.35 -20.39 1.23
C PHE A 75 10.83 -20.67 1.04
N ASP A 76 11.57 -20.72 2.11
CA ASP A 76 12.92 -21.26 2.14
C ASP A 76 12.85 -22.77 1.79
N LEU A 77 13.85 -23.26 1.05
CA LEU A 77 13.95 -24.65 0.62
C LEU A 77 14.01 -25.65 1.79
N LEU A 78 14.27 -25.17 3.00
CA LEU A 78 14.29 -25.97 4.22
C LEU A 78 12.88 -26.39 4.70
N TYR A 79 11.83 -25.71 4.20
CA TYR A 79 10.46 -25.93 4.68
C TYR A 79 9.58 -26.55 3.60
N GLU A 80 9.11 -27.77 3.84
CA GLU A 80 8.05 -28.39 3.05
C GLU A 80 6.68 -27.96 3.61
N VAL A 81 6.04 -26.99 2.96
CA VAL A 81 4.70 -26.54 3.32
C VAL A 81 3.67 -27.20 2.41
N LYS A 82 2.77 -27.99 3.01
CA LYS A 82 1.66 -28.61 2.28
C LYS A 82 0.69 -27.53 1.81
N THR A 83 0.51 -27.41 0.50
CA THR A 83 -0.47 -26.49 -0.08
C THR A 83 -1.90 -27.00 0.17
N VAL A 84 -2.65 -26.27 0.99
CA VAL A 84 -4.06 -26.52 1.32
C VAL A 84 -4.95 -25.48 0.64
N THR A 85 -4.70 -24.22 0.90
CA THR A 85 -5.46 -23.09 0.35
C THR A 85 -4.79 -22.45 -0.86
N GLY A 86 -3.48 -22.61 -0.98
CA GLY A 86 -2.64 -21.96 -1.98
C GLY A 86 -2.18 -20.55 -1.59
N PHE A 87 -2.62 -20.03 -0.43
CA PHE A 87 -2.10 -18.80 0.19
C PHE A 87 -0.92 -19.16 1.09
N ALA A 88 0.25 -18.60 0.84
CA ALA A 88 1.46 -19.01 1.55
C ALA A 88 1.41 -18.72 3.05
N LEU A 89 0.91 -17.53 3.45
CA LEU A 89 0.78 -17.17 4.86
C LEU A 89 -0.26 -18.04 5.58
N ILE A 90 -1.38 -18.34 4.92
CA ILE A 90 -2.44 -19.18 5.50
C ILE A 90 -1.98 -20.62 5.60
N ASP A 91 -1.38 -21.17 4.54
CA ASP A 91 -0.88 -22.55 4.52
C ASP A 91 0.22 -22.76 5.58
N ALA A 92 1.12 -21.76 5.75
CA ALA A 92 2.10 -21.79 6.83
C ALA A 92 1.45 -21.73 8.22
N TRP A 93 0.37 -20.96 8.38
CA TRP A 93 -0.32 -20.83 9.67
C TRP A 93 -1.12 -22.08 10.05
N ILE A 94 -1.75 -22.75 9.09
CA ILE A 94 -2.53 -23.97 9.31
C ILE A 94 -1.62 -25.20 9.51
N SER A 95 -0.33 -25.10 9.14
CA SER A 95 0.63 -26.20 9.28
C SER A 95 0.79 -26.63 10.75
N ASP A 96 0.68 -27.93 11.01
CA ASP A 96 0.94 -28.53 12.32
C ASP A 96 2.43 -28.75 12.62
N SER A 97 3.31 -28.15 11.79
CA SER A 97 4.76 -28.26 11.96
C SER A 97 5.27 -27.54 13.21
N PRO A 98 6.25 -28.11 13.93
CA PRO A 98 6.93 -27.42 15.01
C PRO A 98 7.59 -26.09 14.55
N TRP A 99 7.91 -25.97 13.27
CA TRP A 99 8.55 -24.81 12.63
C TRP A 99 7.53 -23.81 12.04
N ARG A 100 6.28 -23.82 12.51
CA ARG A 100 5.21 -22.96 11.98
C ARG A 100 5.58 -21.48 11.99
N HIS A 101 6.19 -21.00 13.06
CA HIS A 101 6.58 -19.60 13.17
C HIS A 101 7.63 -19.22 12.11
N GLU A 102 8.65 -20.05 11.93
CA GLU A 102 9.70 -19.84 10.95
C GLU A 102 9.17 -19.92 9.51
N MET A 103 8.21 -20.80 9.25
CA MET A 103 7.50 -20.87 7.96
C MET A 103 6.73 -19.59 7.66
N ILE A 104 6.02 -19.02 8.64
CA ILE A 104 5.30 -17.73 8.48
C ILE A 104 6.30 -16.60 8.20
N VAL A 105 7.38 -16.52 8.97
CA VAL A 105 8.43 -15.51 8.77
C VAL A 105 9.07 -15.65 7.41
N SER A 106 9.37 -16.90 6.99
CA SER A 106 9.92 -17.18 5.66
C SER A 106 8.96 -16.72 4.56
N ALA A 107 7.66 -17.10 4.62
CA ALA A 107 6.65 -16.66 3.68
C ALA A 107 6.58 -15.12 3.60
N ALA A 108 6.51 -14.46 4.74
CA ALA A 108 6.46 -13.00 4.81
C ALA A 108 7.69 -12.36 4.15
N ARG A 109 8.91 -12.86 4.41
CA ARG A 109 10.14 -12.34 3.80
C ARG A 109 10.16 -12.49 2.27
N HIS A 110 9.63 -13.60 1.73
CA HIS A 110 9.52 -13.82 0.29
C HIS A 110 8.51 -12.90 -0.38
N MET A 111 7.51 -12.41 0.36
CA MET A 111 6.48 -11.50 -0.17
C MET A 111 6.86 -10.03 -0.15
N VAL A 112 7.83 -9.61 0.69
CA VAL A 112 8.15 -8.17 0.87
C VAL A 112 8.48 -7.49 -0.46
N LEU A 113 9.45 -8.00 -1.22
CA LEU A 113 9.88 -7.36 -2.46
C LEU A 113 8.80 -7.37 -3.55
N PRO A 114 8.08 -8.48 -3.83
CA PRO A 114 6.96 -8.48 -4.74
C PRO A 114 5.84 -7.53 -4.33
N VAL A 115 5.47 -7.51 -3.05
CA VAL A 115 4.43 -6.61 -2.53
C VAL A 115 4.83 -5.15 -2.70
N LEU A 116 6.06 -4.77 -2.34
CA LEU A 116 6.56 -3.40 -2.52
C LEU A 116 6.55 -3.00 -3.99
N THR A 117 7.00 -3.89 -4.87
CA THR A 117 7.03 -3.63 -6.31
C THR A 117 5.61 -3.38 -6.86
N LEU A 118 4.68 -4.27 -6.54
CA LEU A 118 3.29 -4.17 -7.01
C LEU A 118 2.53 -3.00 -6.36
N ALA A 119 2.91 -2.58 -5.16
CA ALA A 119 2.24 -1.52 -4.43
C ALA A 119 2.54 -0.11 -4.94
N VAL A 120 3.64 0.12 -5.67
CA VAL A 120 4.06 1.48 -6.08
C VAL A 120 2.98 2.19 -6.92
N ALA A 121 2.49 1.56 -7.97
CA ALA A 121 1.49 2.15 -8.85
C ALA A 121 0.17 2.45 -8.12
N PRO A 122 -0.47 1.50 -7.41
CA PRO A 122 -1.70 1.77 -6.67
C PRO A 122 -1.48 2.78 -5.52
N THR A 123 -0.32 2.79 -4.85
CA THR A 123 -0.02 3.79 -3.81
C THR A 123 -0.04 5.20 -4.39
N THR A 124 0.60 5.40 -5.54
CA THR A 124 0.63 6.68 -6.25
C THR A 124 -0.78 7.15 -6.61
N GLU A 125 -1.61 6.24 -7.12
CA GLU A 125 -2.99 6.55 -7.49
C GLU A 125 -3.84 6.92 -6.25
N VAL A 126 -3.71 6.17 -5.15
CA VAL A 126 -4.38 6.47 -3.88
C VAL A 126 -3.95 7.84 -3.35
N ILE A 127 -2.65 8.15 -3.36
CA ILE A 127 -2.14 9.47 -2.95
C ILE A 127 -2.79 10.58 -3.79
N ARG A 128 -2.84 10.43 -5.10
CA ARG A 128 -3.41 11.40 -6.02
C ARG A 128 -4.90 11.63 -5.76
N LEU A 129 -5.67 10.54 -5.65
CA LEU A 129 -7.12 10.61 -5.40
C LEU A 129 -7.43 11.24 -4.04
N MET A 130 -6.73 10.80 -3.00
CA MET A 130 -6.90 11.33 -1.64
C MET A 130 -6.48 12.80 -1.54
N ARG A 131 -5.41 13.20 -2.25
CA ARG A 131 -4.98 14.60 -2.30
C ARG A 131 -6.06 15.52 -2.87
N ILE A 132 -6.64 15.14 -4.00
CA ILE A 132 -7.70 15.92 -4.66
C ILE A 132 -8.92 16.01 -3.75
N SER A 133 -9.46 14.87 -3.33
CA SER A 133 -10.66 14.81 -2.52
C SER A 133 -10.51 15.50 -1.16
N THR A 134 -9.35 15.32 -0.50
CA THR A 134 -9.04 16.00 0.76
C THR A 134 -8.99 17.53 0.58
N SER A 135 -8.35 18.01 -0.50
CA SER A 135 -8.26 19.44 -0.78
C SER A 135 -9.64 20.07 -0.97
N GLU A 136 -10.52 19.41 -1.74
CA GLU A 136 -11.88 19.88 -1.97
C GLU A 136 -12.69 19.96 -0.67
N VAL A 137 -12.63 18.91 0.16
CA VAL A 137 -13.35 18.87 1.44
C VAL A 137 -12.78 19.88 2.43
N TYR A 138 -11.45 20.03 2.50
CA TYR A 138 -10.77 20.91 3.46
C TYR A 138 -11.13 22.38 3.25
N ASP A 139 -11.38 22.79 2.02
CA ASP A 139 -11.74 24.18 1.66
C ASP A 139 -13.22 24.51 1.88
N THR A 140 -14.04 23.54 2.28
CA THR A 140 -15.49 23.76 2.50
C THR A 140 -15.80 24.63 3.72
N ASN A 141 -16.92 25.33 3.66
CA ASN A 141 -17.35 26.25 4.72
C ASN A 141 -17.63 25.53 6.06
N TYR A 142 -18.10 24.27 6.04
CA TYR A 142 -18.36 23.56 7.28
C TYR A 142 -17.07 23.17 8.02
N VAL A 143 -15.97 22.89 7.30
CA VAL A 143 -14.65 22.63 7.90
C VAL A 143 -14.10 23.93 8.53
N LYS A 144 -14.23 25.06 7.82
CA LYS A 144 -13.86 26.38 8.33
C LYS A 144 -14.67 26.74 9.57
N ALA A 145 -15.99 26.51 9.56
CA ALA A 145 -16.86 26.73 10.71
C ALA A 145 -16.51 25.82 11.92
N ALA A 146 -16.08 24.58 11.68
CA ALA A 146 -15.60 23.72 12.76
C ALA A 146 -14.31 24.26 13.39
N ALA A 147 -13.41 24.81 12.59
CA ALA A 147 -12.17 25.43 13.07
C ALA A 147 -12.44 26.69 13.92
N THR A 148 -13.37 27.56 13.50
CA THR A 148 -13.76 28.78 14.28
C THR A 148 -14.45 28.43 15.60
N ARG A 149 -15.11 27.28 15.69
CA ARG A 149 -15.69 26.75 16.94
C ARG A 149 -14.67 26.12 17.90
N GLY A 150 -13.38 26.18 17.59
CA GLY A 150 -12.31 25.65 18.45
C GLY A 150 -12.14 24.14 18.38
N VAL A 151 -12.70 23.44 17.38
CA VAL A 151 -12.47 22.00 17.19
C VAL A 151 -11.00 21.75 16.88
N SER A 152 -10.38 20.80 17.60
CA SER A 152 -8.96 20.48 17.39
C SER A 152 -8.66 20.02 15.97
N ARG A 153 -7.49 20.38 15.44
CA ARG A 153 -7.04 20.01 14.08
C ARG A 153 -7.15 18.51 13.79
N ARG A 154 -6.74 17.67 14.74
CA ARG A 154 -6.82 16.22 14.59
C ARG A 154 -8.27 15.75 14.42
N LYS A 155 -9.20 16.30 15.19
CA LYS A 155 -10.62 15.96 15.10
C LYS A 155 -11.22 16.44 13.78
N ILE A 156 -10.84 17.62 13.31
CA ILE A 156 -11.23 18.13 11.99
C ILE A 156 -10.75 17.16 10.89
N LEU A 157 -9.47 16.81 10.89
CA LEU A 157 -8.89 15.93 9.86
C LEU A 157 -9.53 14.54 9.84
N LEU A 158 -9.65 13.88 10.99
CA LEU A 158 -10.13 12.51 11.03
C LEU A 158 -11.66 12.40 10.90
N ARG A 159 -12.41 13.29 11.53
CA ARG A 159 -13.88 13.19 11.59
C ARG A 159 -14.60 13.98 10.50
N HIS A 160 -14.06 15.12 10.11
CA HIS A 160 -14.72 15.99 9.13
C HIS A 160 -14.11 15.84 7.73
N VAL A 161 -12.77 15.80 7.62
CA VAL A 161 -12.12 15.77 6.32
C VAL A 161 -12.03 14.34 5.79
N LEU A 162 -11.40 13.41 6.50
CA LEU A 162 -11.21 12.04 6.03
C LEU A 162 -12.53 11.34 5.75
N HIS A 163 -13.49 11.45 6.66
CA HIS A 163 -14.81 10.81 6.51
C HIS A 163 -15.55 11.26 5.25
N ASN A 164 -15.43 12.54 4.87
CA ASN A 164 -16.11 13.09 3.69
C ASN A 164 -15.25 13.02 2.42
N ALA A 165 -13.92 12.86 2.54
CA ALA A 165 -13.03 12.70 1.41
C ALA A 165 -12.98 11.26 0.88
N LEU A 166 -13.28 10.25 1.70
CA LEU A 166 -13.23 8.84 1.31
C LEU A 166 -14.34 8.41 0.32
N PRO A 167 -15.63 8.79 0.50
CA PRO A 167 -16.72 8.28 -0.34
C PRO A 167 -16.49 8.43 -1.85
N PRO A 168 -16.03 9.56 -2.40
CA PRO A 168 -15.77 9.68 -3.83
C PRO A 168 -14.55 8.89 -4.31
N VAL A 169 -13.66 8.49 -3.40
CA VAL A 169 -12.44 7.72 -3.71
C VAL A 169 -12.72 6.21 -3.76
N ILE A 170 -13.62 5.69 -2.91
CA ILE A 170 -13.93 4.26 -2.79
C ILE A 170 -14.24 3.57 -4.12
N PRO A 171 -15.11 4.09 -5.00
CA PRO A 171 -15.42 3.43 -6.27
C PRO A 171 -14.17 3.27 -7.16
N ARG A 172 -13.30 4.27 -7.18
CA ARG A 172 -12.03 4.24 -7.94
C ARG A 172 -11.03 3.23 -7.36
N LEU A 173 -11.00 3.10 -6.03
CA LEU A 173 -10.20 2.07 -5.35
C LEU A 173 -10.66 0.67 -5.73
N GLY A 174 -11.97 0.44 -5.84
CA GLY A 174 -12.54 -0.83 -6.30
C GLY A 174 -12.12 -1.19 -7.73
N LEU A 175 -12.16 -0.20 -8.64
CA LEU A 175 -11.69 -0.38 -10.02
C LEU A 175 -10.18 -0.66 -10.05
N GLN A 176 -9.37 0.06 -9.28
CA GLN A 176 -7.94 -0.14 -9.17
C GLN A 176 -7.59 -1.56 -8.69
N PHE A 177 -8.29 -2.05 -7.67
CA PHE A 177 -8.09 -3.42 -7.21
C PHE A 177 -8.45 -4.45 -8.30
N SER A 178 -9.53 -4.23 -9.03
CA SER A 178 -9.92 -5.10 -10.15
C SER A 178 -8.85 -5.15 -11.24
N THR A 179 -8.25 -4.01 -11.60
CA THR A 179 -7.18 -3.97 -12.61
C THR A 179 -5.88 -4.63 -12.16
N MET A 180 -5.63 -4.74 -10.86
CA MET A 180 -4.47 -5.48 -10.33
C MET A 180 -4.61 -7.00 -10.46
N LEU A 181 -5.85 -7.50 -10.59
CA LEU A 181 -6.16 -8.94 -10.70
C LEU A 181 -6.20 -9.44 -12.15
N THR A 182 -6.22 -8.53 -13.11
CA THR A 182 -6.29 -8.85 -14.55
C THR A 182 -4.91 -8.83 -15.17
#